data_9bb27597475452d3ab5331c6ec35e5e1
#
_entry.id   9bb27597475452d3ab5331c6ec35e5e1
#
_cell.length_a   1.000
_cell.length_b   1.000
_cell.length_c   1.000
_cell.angle_alpha   90.00
_cell.angle_beta   90.00
_cell.angle_gamma   90.00
#
_symmetry.space_group_name_H-M   'P 1'
#
loop_
_entity.id
_entity.type
_entity.pdbx_description
1 polymer ?
#
loop_
_entity_poly.entity_id
_entity_poly.type
_entity_poly.pdbx_seq_one_letter_code
_entity_poly.pdbx_strand_id
1 'polypeptide(L)'
;KSGVINHVELDVVKRQGADSSVPAYSNAIRHGIMPESLTTADITFHESTGDILQDAVTAYSEYNNAMIVAPTNNTVRKANIILQGVVNPNSKLLDLTDMPITKGSYDFRESDPIVITLTSHKHDVQNGTLGVIKSAEPTDEYACVIELEDLDEKGNKRVLKVDWQLFEYIDLAYCLTLHKLQGSQAPNVIVLLERGRLLDRSWLYTAVTRAEDKVHIIGKETDFRYGVHKQGAVDTRKTALAEMLKNV
;
A
#
# COMPACT_ATOMS: atom_id res chain seq x y z
N LYS A 1 -3.21 -18.54 23.91
CA LYS A 1 -4.61 -18.22 24.29
C LYS A 1 -4.74 -18.48 25.77
N SER A 2 -5.28 -17.53 26.55
CA SER A 2 -5.38 -17.65 28.04
C SER A 2 -6.46 -18.65 28.47
N GLY A 3 -7.48 -18.87 27.64
CA GLY A 3 -8.69 -19.64 27.97
C GLY A 3 -9.68 -18.90 28.89
N VAL A 4 -9.30 -17.72 29.38
CA VAL A 4 -10.12 -16.92 30.32
C VAL A 4 -11.13 -16.02 29.60
N ILE A 5 -10.80 -15.59 28.37
CA ILE A 5 -11.66 -14.74 27.56
C ILE A 5 -12.20 -15.55 26.38
N ASN A 6 -13.52 -15.52 26.18
CA ASN A 6 -14.13 -16.09 24.98
C ASN A 6 -13.61 -15.35 23.76
N HIS A 7 -13.23 -16.10 22.73
CA HIS A 7 -12.81 -15.53 21.45
C HIS A 7 -13.66 -16.09 20.32
N VAL A 8 -13.91 -15.26 19.33
CA VAL A 8 -14.54 -15.65 18.07
C VAL A 8 -13.49 -15.44 16.98
N GLU A 9 -13.27 -16.45 16.17
CA GLU A 9 -12.43 -16.37 14.98
C GLU A 9 -13.34 -16.11 13.77
N LEU A 10 -13.08 -15.01 13.05
CA LEU A 10 -13.77 -14.69 11.81
C LEU A 10 -13.01 -15.38 10.68
N ASP A 11 -13.58 -16.44 10.14
CA ASP A 11 -12.98 -17.29 9.11
C ASP A 11 -13.55 -17.07 7.71
N VAL A 12 -14.64 -16.31 7.60
CA VAL A 12 -15.25 -16.00 6.30
C VAL A 12 -14.72 -14.69 5.75
N VAL A 13 -14.02 -14.77 4.62
CA VAL A 13 -13.57 -13.59 3.87
C VAL A 13 -14.71 -13.13 2.97
N LYS A 14 -15.17 -11.88 3.15
CA LYS A 14 -16.27 -11.28 2.36
C LYS A 14 -15.80 -10.22 1.35
N ARG A 15 -14.49 -10.01 1.21
CA ARG A 15 -13.94 -8.94 0.36
C ARG A 15 -13.93 -9.28 -1.11
N GLN A 16 -13.64 -10.54 -1.43
CA GLN A 16 -13.53 -11.03 -2.79
C GLN A 16 -14.80 -11.78 -3.18
N GLY A 17 -15.06 -11.90 -4.48
CA GLY A 17 -16.16 -12.67 -5.02
C GLY A 17 -16.11 -14.16 -4.57
N ALA A 18 -17.25 -14.82 -4.59
CA ALA A 18 -17.39 -16.22 -4.12
C ALA A 18 -16.44 -17.19 -4.84
N ASP A 19 -16.12 -16.91 -6.11
CA ASP A 19 -15.27 -17.75 -6.97
C ASP A 19 -13.80 -17.32 -6.97
N SER A 20 -13.42 -16.28 -6.17
CA SER A 20 -12.03 -15.79 -6.16
C SER A 20 -11.06 -16.77 -5.52
N SER A 21 -9.91 -16.93 -6.16
CA SER A 21 -8.79 -17.75 -5.66
C SER A 21 -7.97 -17.07 -4.55
N VAL A 22 -8.12 -15.72 -4.40
CA VAL A 22 -7.36 -14.92 -3.42
C VAL A 22 -7.55 -15.39 -1.97
N PRO A 23 -8.76 -15.71 -1.47
CA PRO A 23 -8.94 -16.17 -0.11
C PRO A 23 -8.21 -17.48 0.20
N ALA A 24 -8.28 -18.48 -0.67
CA ALA A 24 -7.59 -19.75 -0.48
C ALA A 24 -6.06 -19.58 -0.51
N TYR A 25 -5.57 -18.80 -1.47
CA TYR A 25 -4.16 -18.50 -1.62
C TYR A 25 -3.59 -17.76 -0.39
N SER A 26 -4.28 -16.71 0.05
CA SER A 26 -3.86 -15.94 1.22
C SER A 26 -3.92 -16.77 2.51
N ASN A 27 -4.91 -17.67 2.64
CA ASN A 27 -5.02 -18.57 3.79
C ASN A 27 -3.86 -19.56 3.86
N ALA A 28 -3.41 -20.11 2.73
CA ALA A 28 -2.20 -20.93 2.66
C ALA A 28 -0.98 -20.17 3.18
N ILE A 29 -0.76 -18.94 2.69
CA ILE A 29 0.33 -18.06 3.17
C ILE A 29 0.24 -17.85 4.68
N ARG A 30 -0.94 -17.52 5.21
CA ARG A 30 -1.18 -17.28 6.64
C ARG A 30 -0.74 -18.46 7.51
N HIS A 31 -0.95 -19.69 7.05
CA HIS A 31 -0.55 -20.90 7.74
C HIS A 31 0.90 -21.34 7.46
N GLY A 32 1.64 -20.59 6.65
CA GLY A 32 3.02 -20.93 6.27
C GLY A 32 3.11 -22.09 5.29
N ILE A 33 2.03 -22.34 4.56
CA ILE A 33 1.91 -23.38 3.53
C ILE A 33 2.09 -22.72 2.17
N MET A 34 2.95 -23.29 1.33
CA MET A 34 3.06 -22.83 -0.06
C MET A 34 1.74 -23.11 -0.79
N PRO A 35 1.22 -22.12 -1.54
CA PRO A 35 0.10 -22.37 -2.44
C PRO A 35 0.43 -23.49 -3.43
N GLU A 36 -0.56 -24.28 -3.86
CA GLU A 36 -0.38 -25.39 -4.82
C GLU A 36 0.17 -24.90 -6.16
N SER A 37 -0.24 -23.71 -6.57
CA SER A 37 0.30 -23.01 -7.74
C SER A 37 0.65 -21.55 -7.38
N LEU A 38 1.74 -21.04 -7.91
CA LEU A 38 2.11 -19.62 -7.75
C LEU A 38 1.20 -18.70 -8.56
N THR A 39 0.62 -19.20 -9.65
CA THR A 39 -0.33 -18.48 -10.51
C THR A 39 -1.66 -19.20 -10.49
N THR A 40 -2.74 -18.45 -10.35
CA THR A 40 -4.14 -18.90 -10.33
C THR A 40 -4.98 -18.01 -11.27
N ALA A 41 -6.30 -18.12 -11.22
CA ALA A 41 -7.19 -17.26 -12.01
C ALA A 41 -7.06 -15.76 -11.64
N ASP A 42 -6.80 -15.44 -10.36
CA ASP A 42 -6.76 -14.06 -9.87
C ASP A 42 -5.38 -13.63 -9.38
N ILE A 43 -4.41 -14.54 -9.39
CA ILE A 43 -3.05 -14.26 -8.92
C ILE A 43 -2.08 -14.65 -10.01
N THR A 44 -1.24 -13.70 -10.42
CA THR A 44 -0.15 -13.93 -11.37
C THR A 44 1.18 -13.75 -10.67
N PHE A 45 2.04 -14.74 -10.76
CA PHE A 45 3.42 -14.64 -10.28
C PHE A 45 4.35 -14.35 -11.45
N HIS A 46 5.10 -13.25 -11.34
CA HIS A 46 6.10 -12.82 -12.31
C HIS A 46 7.50 -13.03 -11.73
N GLU A 47 8.20 -14.03 -12.23
CA GLU A 47 9.59 -14.27 -11.84
C GLU A 47 10.48 -13.13 -12.35
N SER A 48 11.03 -12.33 -11.42
CA SER A 48 11.94 -11.25 -11.78
C SER A 48 13.36 -11.81 -11.99
N THR A 49 13.89 -11.61 -13.19
CA THR A 49 15.24 -12.02 -13.55
C THR A 49 16.25 -10.87 -13.57
N GLY A 50 15.78 -9.63 -13.35
CA GLY A 50 16.56 -8.41 -13.46
C GLY A 50 16.20 -7.36 -12.41
N ASP A 51 15.80 -6.19 -12.88
CA ASP A 51 15.40 -5.07 -12.04
C ASP A 51 13.90 -5.14 -11.72
N ILE A 52 13.56 -5.46 -10.48
CA ILE A 52 12.19 -5.56 -10.00
C ILE A 52 11.38 -4.26 -10.19
N LEU A 53 12.05 -3.10 -10.19
CA LEU A 53 11.38 -1.82 -10.41
C LEU A 53 10.98 -1.64 -11.89
N GLN A 54 11.78 -2.13 -12.82
CA GLN A 54 11.41 -2.13 -14.24
C GLN A 54 10.27 -3.10 -14.51
N ASP A 55 10.27 -4.27 -13.88
CA ASP A 55 9.16 -5.23 -13.95
C ASP A 55 7.88 -4.62 -13.38
N ALA A 56 7.99 -3.85 -12.28
CA ALA A 56 6.86 -3.13 -11.67
C ALA A 56 6.27 -2.07 -12.61
N VAL A 57 7.10 -1.33 -13.33
CA VAL A 57 6.65 -0.33 -14.32
C VAL A 57 5.88 -1.00 -15.45
N THR A 58 6.39 -2.12 -15.97
CA THR A 58 5.72 -2.89 -17.00
C THR A 58 4.35 -3.37 -16.54
N ALA A 59 4.27 -3.99 -15.36
CA ALA A 59 3.01 -4.45 -14.80
C ALA A 59 2.04 -3.30 -14.52
N TYR A 60 2.52 -2.18 -13.99
CA TYR A 60 1.68 -1.01 -13.73
C TYR A 60 1.05 -0.44 -15.01
N SER A 61 1.80 -0.48 -16.13
CA SER A 61 1.31 -0.01 -17.44
C SER A 61 0.26 -0.95 -18.05
N GLU A 62 0.28 -2.23 -17.68
CA GLU A 62 -0.69 -3.23 -18.15
C GLU A 62 -1.99 -3.21 -17.35
N TYR A 63 -1.93 -2.90 -16.06
CA TYR A 63 -3.06 -3.01 -15.15
C TYR A 63 -3.53 -1.62 -14.69
N ASN A 64 -4.61 -1.16 -15.26
CA ASN A 64 -5.24 0.11 -14.87
C ASN A 64 -5.65 0.09 -13.39
N ASN A 65 -5.49 1.23 -12.72
CA ASN A 65 -5.82 1.41 -11.30
C ASN A 65 -5.13 0.41 -10.36
N ALA A 66 -3.92 -0.04 -10.71
CA ALA A 66 -3.15 -0.90 -9.85
C ALA A 66 -2.49 -0.11 -8.72
N MET A 67 -2.45 -0.71 -7.55
CA MET A 67 -1.73 -0.22 -6.37
C MET A 67 -0.46 -1.04 -6.20
N ILE A 68 0.71 -0.41 -6.16
CA ILE A 68 1.97 -1.12 -5.90
C ILE A 68 2.29 -1.11 -4.42
N VAL A 69 2.64 -2.28 -3.89
CA VAL A 69 3.02 -2.47 -2.49
C VAL A 69 4.45 -2.97 -2.42
N ALA A 70 5.28 -2.28 -1.64
CA ALA A 70 6.66 -2.70 -1.39
C ALA A 70 6.98 -2.76 0.11
N PRO A 71 7.94 -3.60 0.53
CA PRO A 71 8.22 -3.79 1.96
C PRO A 71 9.02 -2.64 2.58
N THR A 72 9.84 -1.92 1.81
CA THR A 72 10.74 -0.88 2.36
C THR A 72 10.44 0.51 1.81
N ASN A 73 10.65 1.54 2.65
CA ASN A 73 10.52 2.94 2.21
C ASN A 73 11.51 3.30 1.09
N ASN A 74 12.68 2.66 1.06
CA ASN A 74 13.67 2.90 0.02
C ASN A 74 13.16 2.42 -1.36
N THR A 75 12.59 1.22 -1.41
CA THR A 75 11.98 0.67 -2.63
C THR A 75 10.76 1.49 -3.05
N VAL A 76 9.91 1.89 -2.10
CA VAL A 76 8.77 2.78 -2.35
C VAL A 76 9.22 4.09 -2.99
N ARG A 77 10.25 4.75 -2.43
CA ARG A 77 10.76 6.02 -2.96
C ARG A 77 11.27 5.88 -4.39
N LYS A 78 12.09 4.86 -4.66
CA LYS A 78 12.62 4.60 -6.00
C LYS A 78 11.51 4.29 -7.01
N ALA A 79 10.56 3.43 -6.61
CA ALA A 79 9.42 3.09 -7.46
C ALA A 79 8.58 4.33 -7.79
N ASN A 80 8.28 5.18 -6.82
CA ASN A 80 7.50 6.40 -7.04
C ASN A 80 8.18 7.34 -8.05
N ILE A 81 9.49 7.56 -7.95
CA ILE A 81 10.24 8.42 -8.88
C ILE A 81 10.21 7.84 -10.31
N ILE A 82 10.47 6.54 -10.46
CA ILE A 82 10.50 5.90 -11.77
C ILE A 82 9.11 5.89 -12.40
N LEU A 83 8.09 5.49 -11.62
CA LEU A 83 6.70 5.42 -12.09
C LEU A 83 6.17 6.81 -12.50
N GLN A 84 6.39 7.84 -11.69
CA GLN A 84 6.03 9.20 -12.06
C GLN A 84 6.65 9.61 -13.39
N GLY A 85 7.95 9.34 -13.58
CA GLY A 85 8.66 9.66 -14.83
C GLY A 85 8.12 8.94 -16.06
N VAL A 86 7.54 7.75 -15.90
CA VAL A 86 6.96 6.97 -17.01
C VAL A 86 5.49 7.28 -17.21
N VAL A 87 4.72 7.34 -16.13
CA VAL A 87 3.24 7.45 -16.19
C VAL A 87 2.79 8.90 -16.34
N ASN A 88 3.50 9.83 -15.72
CA ASN A 88 3.12 11.24 -15.67
C ASN A 88 4.29 12.20 -16.02
N PRO A 89 4.99 12.01 -17.17
CA PRO A 89 6.20 12.75 -17.49
C PRO A 89 5.96 14.23 -17.85
N ASN A 90 4.78 14.57 -18.37
CA ASN A 90 4.50 15.84 -19.05
C ASN A 90 3.49 16.74 -18.32
N SER A 91 2.93 16.29 -17.19
CA SER A 91 1.99 17.12 -16.44
C SER A 91 2.67 18.30 -15.77
N LYS A 92 1.90 19.33 -15.50
CA LYS A 92 2.38 20.56 -14.87
C LYS A 92 3.06 20.28 -13.55
N LEU A 93 4.31 20.72 -13.44
CA LEU A 93 5.10 20.61 -12.23
C LEU A 93 4.60 21.64 -11.21
N LEU A 94 4.53 21.24 -9.95
CA LEU A 94 4.31 22.14 -8.82
C LEU A 94 5.59 22.91 -8.56
N ASP A 95 5.56 24.22 -8.85
CA ASP A 95 6.69 25.11 -8.63
C ASP A 95 6.80 25.50 -7.15
N LEU A 96 7.85 25.04 -6.51
CA LEU A 96 8.12 25.27 -5.08
C LEU A 96 9.37 26.14 -4.85
N THR A 97 9.89 26.81 -5.89
CA THR A 97 11.19 27.46 -5.88
C THR A 97 11.33 28.56 -4.82
N ASP A 98 10.25 29.29 -4.55
CA ASP A 98 10.24 30.41 -3.60
C ASP A 98 9.63 30.08 -2.24
N MET A 99 9.38 28.80 -1.96
CA MET A 99 8.62 28.38 -0.80
C MET A 99 9.49 27.86 0.35
N PRO A 100 9.14 28.14 1.61
CA PRO A 100 9.90 27.70 2.78
C PRO A 100 9.65 26.21 3.08
N ILE A 101 10.00 25.30 2.14
CA ILE A 101 9.78 23.87 2.28
C ILE A 101 11.09 23.17 2.53
N THR A 102 11.10 22.31 3.54
CA THR A 102 12.24 21.45 3.85
C THR A 102 12.14 20.08 3.15
N LYS A 103 10.98 19.76 2.55
CA LYS A 103 10.71 18.47 1.94
C LYS A 103 11.23 18.42 0.48
N GLY A 104 12.45 17.97 0.30
CA GLY A 104 13.11 17.84 -1.00
C GLY A 104 13.10 16.42 -1.58
N SER A 105 12.00 15.66 -1.46
CA SER A 105 12.02 14.23 -1.83
C SER A 105 11.43 13.92 -3.20
N TYR A 106 10.46 14.71 -3.69
CA TYR A 106 9.75 14.48 -4.95
C TYR A 106 9.43 15.79 -5.65
N ASP A 107 9.44 15.74 -6.97
CA ASP A 107 8.82 16.75 -7.81
C ASP A 107 7.35 16.35 -7.98
N PHE A 108 6.43 17.10 -7.41
CA PHE A 108 5.00 16.81 -7.56
C PHE A 108 4.44 17.42 -8.83
N ARG A 109 3.51 16.71 -9.48
CA ARG A 109 2.85 17.13 -10.72
C ARG A 109 1.34 17.00 -10.63
N GLU A 110 0.63 17.75 -11.44
CA GLU A 110 -0.81 17.51 -11.64
C GLU A 110 -1.04 16.05 -12.05
N SER A 111 -2.13 15.47 -11.58
CA SER A 111 -2.51 14.07 -11.77
C SER A 111 -1.63 13.03 -11.03
N ASP A 112 -0.66 13.45 -10.24
CA ASP A 112 0.06 12.51 -9.37
C ASP A 112 -0.87 11.94 -8.29
N PRO A 113 -0.88 10.63 -8.08
CA PRO A 113 -1.48 10.04 -6.89
C PRO A 113 -0.63 10.38 -5.66
N ILE A 114 -1.31 10.74 -4.57
CA ILE A 114 -0.65 11.11 -3.32
C ILE A 114 -1.26 10.39 -2.12
N VAL A 115 -0.47 10.32 -1.05
CA VAL A 115 -0.91 9.88 0.27
C VAL A 115 -0.60 10.94 1.32
N ILE A 116 -1.55 11.22 2.19
CA ILE A 116 -1.37 12.05 3.37
C ILE A 116 -0.81 11.19 4.49
N THR A 117 0.30 11.59 5.09
CA THR A 117 1.02 10.81 6.12
C THR A 117 0.83 11.35 7.54
N LEU A 118 -0.15 12.22 7.74
CA LEU A 118 -0.52 12.84 9.01
C LEU A 118 -2.04 12.77 9.21
N THR A 119 -2.49 12.51 10.45
CA THR A 119 -3.89 12.74 10.82
C THR A 119 -4.07 14.22 11.19
N SER A 120 -4.97 14.92 10.51
CA SER A 120 -5.27 16.33 10.74
C SER A 120 -6.77 16.55 10.89
N HIS A 121 -7.19 16.87 12.11
CA HIS A 121 -8.60 17.23 12.39
C HIS A 121 -8.99 18.55 11.72
N LYS A 122 -8.03 19.48 11.53
CA LYS A 122 -8.28 20.77 10.85
C LYS A 122 -8.74 20.55 9.40
N HIS A 123 -8.16 19.55 8.72
CA HIS A 123 -8.43 19.26 7.31
C HIS A 123 -9.37 18.05 7.15
N ASP A 124 -9.81 17.45 8.26
CA ASP A 124 -10.63 16.24 8.26
C ASP A 124 -10.03 15.13 7.39
N VAL A 125 -8.73 14.82 7.63
CA VAL A 125 -7.99 13.76 6.95
C VAL A 125 -7.25 12.89 7.95
N GLN A 126 -7.04 11.64 7.57
CA GLN A 126 -6.34 10.65 8.37
C GLN A 126 -4.99 10.26 7.72
N ASN A 127 -4.07 9.76 8.52
CA ASN A 127 -2.87 9.13 7.99
C ASN A 127 -3.24 7.95 7.09
N GLY A 128 -2.78 7.96 5.84
CA GLY A 128 -3.12 6.98 4.82
C GLY A 128 -4.22 7.44 3.86
N THR A 129 -4.82 8.62 4.05
CA THR A 129 -5.79 9.18 3.09
C THR A 129 -5.14 9.38 1.72
N LEU A 130 -5.75 8.79 0.69
CA LEU A 130 -5.30 8.84 -0.70
C LEU A 130 -6.01 9.94 -1.48
N GLY A 131 -5.36 10.43 -2.51
CA GLY A 131 -5.93 11.43 -3.41
C GLY A 131 -5.07 11.65 -4.65
N VAL A 132 -5.49 12.60 -5.48
CA VAL A 132 -4.79 12.99 -6.72
C VAL A 132 -4.65 14.51 -6.77
N ILE A 133 -3.49 15.00 -7.20
CA ILE A 133 -3.26 16.44 -7.40
C ILE A 133 -4.10 16.91 -8.58
N LYS A 134 -5.02 17.84 -8.33
CA LYS A 134 -5.90 18.44 -9.35
C LYS A 134 -5.36 19.73 -9.90
N SER A 135 -4.64 20.49 -9.07
CA SER A 135 -3.98 21.72 -9.50
C SER A 135 -2.63 21.87 -8.81
N ALA A 136 -1.60 22.07 -9.60
CA ALA A 136 -0.22 22.38 -9.19
C ALA A 136 0.06 23.88 -9.30
N GLU A 137 -0.90 24.71 -8.88
CA GLU A 137 -0.78 26.17 -8.83
C GLU A 137 -0.72 26.61 -7.38
N PRO A 138 0.49 26.84 -6.84
CA PRO A 138 0.67 27.32 -5.47
C PRO A 138 0.20 28.77 -5.31
N THR A 139 -0.22 29.10 -4.11
CA THR A 139 -0.58 30.45 -3.68
C THR A 139 0.04 30.75 -2.32
N ASP A 140 -0.09 31.96 -1.81
CA ASP A 140 0.37 32.31 -0.46
C ASP A 140 -0.34 31.46 0.63
N GLU A 141 -1.54 30.97 0.38
CA GLU A 141 -2.36 30.22 1.35
C GLU A 141 -2.19 28.72 1.26
N TYR A 142 -1.98 28.16 0.06
CA TYR A 142 -1.92 26.71 -0.17
C TYR A 142 -0.93 26.32 -1.27
N ALA A 143 -0.37 25.12 -1.12
CA ALA A 143 0.60 24.55 -2.05
C ALA A 143 -0.06 23.97 -3.31
N CYS A 144 -1.15 23.25 -3.14
CA CYS A 144 -1.85 22.60 -4.24
C CYS A 144 -3.31 22.30 -3.87
N VAL A 145 -4.07 21.87 -4.87
CA VAL A 145 -5.43 21.34 -4.68
C VAL A 145 -5.41 19.84 -4.97
N ILE A 146 -5.96 19.04 -4.05
CA ILE A 146 -6.10 17.60 -4.22
C ILE A 146 -7.57 17.18 -4.22
N GLU A 147 -7.89 16.13 -4.98
CA GLU A 147 -9.15 15.40 -4.90
C GLU A 147 -8.89 14.12 -4.12
N LEU A 148 -9.57 13.94 -2.99
CA LEU A 148 -9.45 12.77 -2.15
C LEU A 148 -10.22 11.59 -2.77
N GLU A 149 -9.80 10.37 -2.47
CA GLU A 149 -10.57 9.17 -2.84
C GLU A 149 -11.84 9.03 -2.00
N ASP A 150 -11.84 9.57 -0.78
CA ASP A 150 -12.98 9.58 0.10
C ASP A 150 -14.16 10.34 -0.49
N LEU A 151 -15.37 9.87 -0.18
CA LEU A 151 -16.61 10.52 -0.56
C LEU A 151 -17.15 11.36 0.61
N ASP A 152 -17.77 12.49 0.29
CA ASP A 152 -18.53 13.27 1.24
C ASP A 152 -19.88 12.57 1.58
N GLU A 153 -20.65 13.15 2.52
CA GLU A 153 -21.97 12.63 2.91
C GLU A 153 -22.97 12.56 1.75
N LYS A 154 -22.71 13.25 0.64
CA LYS A 154 -23.54 13.29 -0.56
C LYS A 154 -23.04 12.34 -1.66
N GLY A 155 -21.93 11.63 -1.42
CA GLY A 155 -21.32 10.72 -2.38
C GLY A 155 -20.44 11.39 -3.43
N ASN A 156 -20.04 12.65 -3.24
CA ASN A 156 -19.08 13.33 -4.11
C ASN A 156 -17.66 13.18 -3.57
N LYS A 157 -16.67 13.17 -4.46
CA LYS A 157 -15.28 13.24 -4.05
C LYS A 157 -14.96 14.57 -3.38
N ARG A 158 -14.23 14.49 -2.27
CA ARG A 158 -13.83 15.67 -1.52
C ARG A 158 -12.67 16.37 -2.19
N VAL A 159 -12.71 17.69 -2.28
CA VAL A 159 -11.62 18.53 -2.78
C VAL A 159 -11.02 19.29 -1.64
N LEU A 160 -9.71 19.22 -1.47
CA LEU A 160 -8.96 19.85 -0.40
C LEU A 160 -7.90 20.81 -0.95
N LYS A 161 -7.92 22.05 -0.47
CA LYS A 161 -6.77 22.98 -0.60
C LYS A 161 -5.75 22.62 0.48
N VAL A 162 -4.58 22.22 0.05
CA VAL A 162 -3.51 21.76 0.93
C VAL A 162 -2.67 22.94 1.36
N ASP A 163 -2.83 23.38 2.59
CA ASP A 163 -1.96 24.42 3.13
C ASP A 163 -0.50 23.95 3.27
N TRP A 164 0.41 24.89 3.46
CA TRP A 164 1.85 24.62 3.50
C TRP A 164 2.26 23.69 4.64
N GLN A 165 1.54 23.69 5.76
CA GLN A 165 1.80 22.80 6.89
C GLN A 165 1.44 21.35 6.54
N LEU A 166 0.27 21.13 5.93
CA LEU A 166 -0.16 19.80 5.53
C LEU A 166 0.68 19.26 4.37
N PHE A 167 1.16 20.14 3.48
CA PHE A 167 1.99 19.74 2.33
C PHE A 167 3.26 18.99 2.74
N GLU A 168 3.87 19.33 3.88
CA GLU A 168 5.02 18.59 4.44
C GLU A 168 4.75 17.11 4.69
N TYR A 169 3.48 16.73 4.77
CA TYR A 169 3.03 15.36 5.06
C TYR A 169 2.38 14.67 3.85
N ILE A 170 2.64 15.15 2.63
CA ILE A 170 2.19 14.50 1.40
C ILE A 170 3.35 13.74 0.76
N ASP A 171 3.10 12.48 0.36
CA ASP A 171 4.03 11.68 -0.42
C ASP A 171 3.37 11.20 -1.72
N LEU A 172 4.17 10.86 -2.74
CA LEU A 172 3.68 10.17 -3.93
C LEU A 172 3.14 8.78 -3.58
N ALA A 173 2.09 8.36 -4.28
CA ALA A 173 1.36 7.13 -3.99
C ALA A 173 1.25 6.15 -5.17
N TYR A 174 2.13 6.19 -6.16
CA TYR A 174 2.24 5.12 -7.16
C TYR A 174 2.62 3.79 -6.52
N CYS A 175 3.50 3.85 -5.51
CA CYS A 175 3.90 2.71 -4.68
C CYS A 175 3.84 3.10 -3.20
N LEU A 176 3.37 2.19 -2.34
CA LEU A 176 3.21 2.44 -0.91
C LEU A 176 3.72 1.26 -0.08
N THR A 177 3.98 1.52 1.21
CA THR A 177 4.17 0.44 2.18
C THR A 177 2.82 -0.01 2.72
N LEU A 178 2.73 -1.26 3.20
CA LEU A 178 1.49 -1.78 3.81
C LEU A 178 0.97 -0.95 4.98
N HIS A 179 1.86 -0.30 5.74
CA HIS A 179 1.45 0.54 6.86
C HIS A 179 0.66 1.77 6.40
N LYS A 180 1.07 2.37 5.27
CA LYS A 180 0.36 3.51 4.67
C LYS A 180 -0.95 3.11 3.97
N LEU A 181 -1.12 1.82 3.65
CA LEU A 181 -2.29 1.23 3.02
C LEU A 181 -3.29 0.63 4.01
N GLN A 182 -3.14 0.90 5.29
CA GLN A 182 -3.99 0.33 6.30
C GLN A 182 -5.42 0.86 6.14
N GLY A 183 -6.36 -0.02 5.77
CA GLY A 183 -7.74 0.34 5.45
C GLY A 183 -8.06 0.49 3.95
N SER A 184 -7.05 0.71 3.10
CA SER A 184 -7.23 0.86 1.65
C SER A 184 -7.25 -0.49 0.92
N GLN A 185 -7.93 -0.52 -0.21
CA GLN A 185 -8.05 -1.66 -1.14
C GLN A 185 -7.95 -1.14 -2.57
N ALA A 186 -7.64 -2.01 -3.52
CA ALA A 186 -7.64 -1.67 -4.93
C ALA A 186 -8.09 -2.88 -5.76
N PRO A 187 -8.70 -2.66 -6.93
CA PRO A 187 -9.04 -3.75 -7.84
C PRO A 187 -7.82 -4.62 -8.17
N ASN A 188 -6.71 -4.00 -8.53
CA ASN A 188 -5.45 -4.66 -8.85
C ASN A 188 -4.35 -4.27 -7.86
N VAL A 189 -3.65 -5.26 -7.31
CA VAL A 189 -2.51 -5.03 -6.41
C VAL A 189 -1.25 -5.69 -6.97
N ILE A 190 -0.20 -4.90 -7.13
CA ILE A 190 1.13 -5.37 -7.51
C ILE A 190 2.00 -5.45 -6.25
N VAL A 191 2.46 -6.64 -5.92
CA VAL A 191 3.26 -6.92 -4.71
C VAL A 191 4.71 -7.11 -5.11
N LEU A 192 5.60 -6.21 -4.68
CA LEU A 192 7.04 -6.35 -4.92
C LEU A 192 7.69 -7.17 -3.81
N LEU A 193 8.35 -8.24 -4.18
CA LEU A 193 9.08 -9.09 -3.24
C LEU A 193 10.52 -8.58 -3.09
N GLU A 194 10.87 -8.20 -1.89
CA GLU A 194 12.25 -7.83 -1.54
C GLU A 194 12.63 -8.61 -0.28
N ARG A 195 13.64 -9.48 -0.41
CA ARG A 195 14.13 -10.28 0.70
C ARG A 195 14.68 -9.39 1.80
N GLY A 196 14.12 -9.53 3.01
CA GLY A 196 14.54 -8.70 4.12
C GLY A 196 13.79 -9.00 5.42
N ARG A 197 13.97 -8.11 6.39
CA ARG A 197 13.39 -8.28 7.72
C ARG A 197 11.85 -8.23 7.69
N LEU A 198 11.27 -7.40 6.84
CA LEU A 198 9.83 -7.17 6.76
C LEU A 198 9.08 -8.23 5.95
N LEU A 199 9.76 -8.93 5.04
CA LEU A 199 9.14 -9.99 4.25
C LEU A 199 8.94 -11.22 5.13
N ASP A 200 7.70 -11.43 5.57
CA ASP A 200 7.23 -12.59 6.33
C ASP A 200 5.80 -12.96 5.91
N ARG A 201 5.26 -14.06 6.45
CA ARG A 201 3.90 -14.54 6.10
C ARG A 201 2.80 -13.52 6.41
N SER A 202 2.95 -12.75 7.49
CA SER A 202 1.95 -11.75 7.88
C SER A 202 1.93 -10.59 6.91
N TRP A 203 3.12 -10.17 6.44
CA TRP A 203 3.27 -9.13 5.42
C TRP A 203 2.70 -9.59 4.07
N LEU A 204 3.06 -10.80 3.60
CA LEU A 204 2.54 -11.38 2.36
C LEU A 204 1.02 -11.54 2.39
N TYR A 205 0.49 -12.12 3.47
CA TYR A 205 -0.95 -12.24 3.68
C TYR A 205 -1.65 -10.88 3.55
N THR A 206 -1.12 -9.88 4.24
CA THR A 206 -1.70 -8.54 4.25
C THR A 206 -1.63 -7.89 2.87
N ALA A 207 -0.51 -8.04 2.14
CA ALA A 207 -0.34 -7.50 0.80
C ALA A 207 -1.33 -8.12 -0.20
N VAL A 208 -1.41 -9.45 -0.24
CA VAL A 208 -2.31 -10.19 -1.14
C VAL A 208 -3.77 -9.85 -0.87
N THR A 209 -4.15 -9.71 0.40
CA THR A 209 -5.54 -9.38 0.78
C THR A 209 -5.93 -7.92 0.57
N ARG A 210 -5.05 -7.06 0.03
CA ARG A 210 -5.42 -5.71 -0.40
C ARG A 210 -6.17 -5.68 -1.73
N ALA A 211 -6.04 -6.72 -2.55
CA ALA A 211 -6.72 -6.81 -3.84
C ALA A 211 -8.20 -7.17 -3.68
N GLU A 212 -9.03 -6.52 -4.46
CA GLU A 212 -10.43 -6.87 -4.64
C GLU A 212 -10.58 -7.91 -5.75
N ASP A 213 -9.86 -7.75 -6.87
CA ASP A 213 -9.96 -8.59 -8.06
C ASP A 213 -8.68 -9.38 -8.34
N LYS A 214 -7.55 -8.72 -8.61
CA LYS A 214 -6.32 -9.35 -9.11
C LYS A 214 -5.08 -8.99 -8.28
N VAL A 215 -4.19 -9.98 -8.13
CA VAL A 215 -2.88 -9.83 -7.48
C VAL A 215 -1.78 -10.17 -8.47
N HIS A 216 -0.78 -9.31 -8.58
CA HIS A 216 0.42 -9.51 -9.38
C HIS A 216 1.64 -9.52 -8.45
N ILE A 217 2.23 -10.68 -8.23
CA ILE A 217 3.39 -10.83 -7.36
C ILE A 217 4.63 -10.80 -8.22
N ILE A 218 5.53 -9.83 -8.01
CA ILE A 218 6.76 -9.66 -8.77
C ILE A 218 7.96 -9.90 -7.87
N GLY A 219 8.85 -10.79 -8.27
CA GLY A 219 10.07 -11.10 -7.54
C GLY A 219 10.53 -12.52 -7.76
N LYS A 220 11.46 -13.01 -6.94
CA LYS A 220 11.98 -14.37 -7.03
C LYS A 220 11.10 -15.36 -6.27
N GLU A 221 10.86 -16.54 -6.85
CA GLU A 221 10.16 -17.62 -6.14
C GLU A 221 10.84 -17.95 -4.81
N THR A 222 12.17 -17.93 -4.77
CA THR A 222 12.94 -18.18 -3.55
C THR A 222 12.62 -17.17 -2.43
N ASP A 223 12.33 -15.92 -2.77
CA ASP A 223 11.97 -14.88 -1.80
C ASP A 223 10.51 -15.01 -1.38
N PHE A 224 9.61 -15.38 -2.29
CA PHE A 224 8.24 -15.74 -1.96
C PHE A 224 8.20 -16.91 -0.95
N ARG A 225 8.89 -18.00 -1.26
CA ARG A 225 9.02 -19.18 -0.38
C ARG A 225 9.60 -18.81 0.99
N TYR A 226 10.63 -17.97 1.00
CA TYR A 226 11.20 -17.44 2.25
C TYR A 226 10.14 -16.68 3.05
N GLY A 227 9.39 -15.79 2.44
CA GLY A 227 8.35 -15.00 3.09
C GLY A 227 7.22 -15.87 3.67
N VAL A 228 6.75 -16.87 2.90
CA VAL A 228 5.71 -17.81 3.35
C VAL A 228 6.15 -18.59 4.59
N HIS A 229 7.38 -19.10 4.61
CA HIS A 229 7.86 -19.93 5.74
C HIS A 229 8.33 -19.11 6.95
N LYS A 230 8.67 -17.83 6.76
CA LYS A 230 9.11 -16.99 7.87
C LYS A 230 7.92 -16.58 8.74
N GLN A 231 8.00 -16.89 10.03
CA GLN A 231 6.99 -16.47 11.02
C GLN A 231 6.94 -14.94 11.13
N GLY A 232 5.74 -14.40 11.23
CA GLY A 232 5.54 -12.99 11.49
C GLY A 232 6.03 -12.58 12.88
N ALA A 233 6.41 -11.32 13.01
CA ALA A 233 6.84 -10.77 14.30
C ALA A 233 5.75 -10.91 15.39
N VAL A 234 4.48 -10.91 14.99
CA VAL A 234 3.32 -11.11 15.90
C VAL A 234 3.30 -12.51 16.47
N ASP A 235 3.63 -13.54 15.67
CA ASP A 235 3.61 -14.94 16.07
C ASP A 235 4.75 -15.27 17.05
N THR A 236 5.84 -14.52 16.99
CA THR A 236 7.04 -14.71 17.82
C THR A 236 7.05 -13.83 19.07
N ARG A 237 6.12 -12.87 19.18
CA ARG A 237 6.08 -11.93 20.30
C ARG A 237 5.60 -12.62 21.58
N LYS A 238 6.49 -12.74 22.56
CA LYS A 238 6.15 -13.18 23.91
C LYS A 238 5.57 -12.01 24.69
N THR A 239 4.36 -12.12 25.20
CA THR A 239 3.74 -11.15 26.11
C THR A 239 3.34 -11.86 27.40
N ALA A 240 3.51 -11.19 28.54
CA ALA A 240 3.07 -11.70 29.84
C ALA A 240 1.54 -11.66 30.02
N LEU A 241 0.78 -11.08 29.05
CA LEU A 241 -0.67 -10.88 29.18
C LEU A 241 -1.43 -12.20 29.45
N ALA A 242 -1.06 -13.29 28.77
CA ALA A 242 -1.71 -14.58 28.97
C ALA A 242 -1.47 -15.14 30.39
N GLU A 243 -0.31 -14.90 30.98
CA GLU A 243 0.02 -15.29 32.35
C GLU A 243 -0.68 -14.39 33.37
N MET A 244 -0.71 -13.08 33.13
CA MET A 244 -1.42 -12.12 33.97
C MET A 244 -2.93 -12.41 34.04
N LEU A 245 -3.55 -12.76 32.91
CA LEU A 245 -4.99 -13.10 32.85
C LEU A 245 -5.33 -14.43 33.53
N LYS A 246 -4.38 -15.35 33.75
CA LYS A 246 -4.62 -16.60 34.48
C LYS A 246 -4.57 -16.40 35.99
N ASN A 247 -4.01 -15.30 36.46
CA ASN A 247 -3.84 -14.98 37.88
C ASN A 247 -4.91 -14.00 38.39
N VAL A 248 -5.92 -13.68 37.58
CA VAL A 248 -7.14 -12.92 37.92
C VAL A 248 -8.29 -13.90 38.10
#